data_fbaf0d5db53dae514cd050fb8291e521
#
_entry.id   fbaf0d5db53dae514cd050fb8291e521
#
_cell.length_a   1.000
_cell.length_b   1.000
_cell.length_c   1.000
_cell.angle_alpha   90.00
_cell.angle_beta   90.00
_cell.angle_gamma   90.00
#
_symmetry.space_group_name_H-M   'P 1'
#
loop_
_entity.id
_entity.type
_entity.pdbx_description
1 polymer ?
#
loop_
_entity_poly.entity_id
_entity_poly.type
_entity_poly.pdbx_seq_one_letter_code
_entity_poly.pdbx_strand_id
1 'polypeptide(L)'
;MRMIFGLALGAGVLLLTSNGLKAQEKGPKGGPAAEWGKEEYHIEVIVDAKAGTVTAYVYGDDDDLKNGKRKPIDSKNITISFKTNPVVTVKLEPAPEKDDPTGKSSKFVGKSDSLPKEGKLMGTVSGKVGNKPYTGDFKE
;
A
#
# COMPACT_ATOMS: atom_id res chain seq x y z
N MET A 1 -30.46 36.47 -13.26
CA MET A 1 -29.95 36.40 -13.12
C MET A 1 -29.10 35.96 -12.64
N ARG A 2 -28.78 36.03 -12.64
CA ARG A 2 -28.02 35.88 -12.12
C ARG A 2 -27.69 34.80 -11.60
N MET A 3 -27.67 34.34 -11.35
CA MET A 3 -27.50 33.52 -10.75
C MET A 3 -27.01 32.50 -11.04
N ILE A 4 -27.00 32.39 -11.24
CA ILE A 4 -26.85 31.39 -11.61
C ILE A 4 -25.68 30.92 -11.82
N PHE A 5 -25.15 31.33 -12.33
CA PHE A 5 -24.08 31.03 -12.68
C PHE A 5 -23.22 30.45 -11.87
N GLY A 6 -23.02 30.89 -11.15
CA GLY A 6 -21.96 30.58 -10.37
C GLY A 6 -21.93 29.16 -10.03
N LEU A 7 -22.87 28.72 -9.98
CA LEU A 7 -22.94 27.50 -9.54
C LEU A 7 -22.28 26.55 -10.27
N ALA A 8 -22.48 26.52 -11.37
CA ALA A 8 -21.97 25.54 -12.22
C ALA A 8 -20.55 25.34 -11.93
N LEU A 9 -19.94 26.33 -11.60
CA LEU A 9 -18.62 26.27 -11.28
C LEU A 9 -18.31 25.35 -10.27
N GLY A 10 -18.92 25.45 -9.31
CA GLY A 10 -18.53 24.64 -8.21
C GLY A 10 -18.50 23.20 -8.64
N ALA A 11 -19.40 22.87 -9.43
CA ALA A 11 -19.48 21.51 -9.86
C ALA A 11 -18.21 21.01 -10.50
N GLY A 12 -17.74 21.78 -11.39
CA GLY A 12 -16.57 21.36 -12.09
C GLY A 12 -15.42 21.08 -11.15
N VAL A 13 -15.32 21.84 -10.16
CA VAL A 13 -14.24 21.71 -9.26
C VAL A 13 -14.32 20.40 -8.51
N LEU A 14 -15.48 20.01 -8.16
CA LEU A 14 -15.67 18.80 -7.40
C LEU A 14 -15.05 17.60 -8.08
N LEU A 15 -15.13 17.55 -9.37
CA LEU A 15 -14.63 16.41 -10.08
C LEU A 15 -13.15 16.25 -9.85
N LEU A 16 -12.44 17.33 -9.76
CA LEU A 16 -11.02 17.29 -9.61
C LEU A 16 -10.66 16.76 -8.24
N THR A 17 -11.39 17.16 -7.23
CA THR A 17 -11.05 16.73 -5.91
C THR A 17 -11.26 15.23 -5.73
N SER A 18 -12.22 14.68 -6.41
CA SER A 18 -12.46 13.26 -6.24
C SER A 18 -11.27 12.42 -6.70
N ASN A 19 -10.47 12.92 -7.60
CA ASN A 19 -9.33 12.17 -8.08
C ASN A 19 -8.26 12.08 -6.99
N GLY A 20 -8.12 13.10 -6.21
CA GLY A 20 -7.14 13.12 -5.16
C GLY A 20 -7.44 12.11 -4.06
N LEU A 21 -8.71 11.79 -3.88
CA LEU A 21 -9.08 10.90 -2.81
C LEU A 21 -8.63 9.45 -3.06
N LYS A 22 -8.42 9.10 -4.31
CA LYS A 22 -8.02 7.74 -4.63
C LYS A 22 -6.63 7.43 -4.14
N ALA A 23 -5.82 8.44 -3.90
CA ALA A 23 -4.44 8.22 -3.49
C ALA A 23 -4.31 7.72 -2.05
N GLN A 24 -5.42 7.69 -1.31
CA GLN A 24 -5.36 7.31 0.09
C GLN A 24 -6.13 6.03 0.39
N GLU A 25 -5.67 4.96 -0.19
CA GLU A 25 -6.30 3.67 0.06
C GLU A 25 -5.81 3.06 1.36
N LYS A 26 -6.70 2.36 2.03
CA LYS A 26 -6.36 1.65 3.25
C LYS A 26 -6.78 0.19 3.11
N GLY A 27 -6.01 -0.68 3.72
CA GLY A 27 -6.32 -2.08 3.74
C GLY A 27 -7.23 -2.44 4.91
N PRO A 28 -7.68 -3.69 4.96
CA PRO A 28 -8.60 -4.15 6.00
C PRO A 28 -8.01 -4.14 7.40
N LYS A 29 -6.70 -4.04 7.54
CA LYS A 29 -6.06 -3.96 8.84
C LYS A 29 -5.77 -2.52 9.25
N GLY A 30 -6.26 -1.57 8.47
CA GLY A 30 -6.12 -0.15 8.79
C GLY A 30 -4.83 0.52 8.31
N GLY A 31 -3.97 -0.20 7.62
CA GLY A 31 -2.73 0.37 7.11
C GLY A 31 -2.92 0.96 5.71
N PRO A 32 -2.01 1.84 5.30
CA PRO A 32 -2.09 2.38 3.95
C PRO A 32 -1.76 1.29 2.93
N ALA A 33 -2.37 1.36 1.77
CA ALA A 33 -2.17 0.36 0.72
C ALA A 33 -1.60 0.98 -0.53
N ALA A 34 -0.59 0.32 -1.09
CA ALA A 34 -0.01 0.71 -2.37
C ALA A 34 -0.64 -0.16 -3.46
N GLU A 35 -0.82 0.41 -4.63
CA GLU A 35 -1.36 -0.34 -5.76
C GLU A 35 -0.21 -0.74 -6.69
N TRP A 36 -0.18 -1.98 -7.11
CA TRP A 36 0.80 -2.47 -8.07
C TRP A 36 0.09 -2.78 -9.40
N GLY A 37 0.64 -2.24 -10.47
CA GLY A 37 0.06 -2.39 -11.78
C GLY A 37 -1.26 -1.61 -11.84
N LYS A 38 -2.16 -2.05 -12.69
CA LYS A 38 -3.47 -1.44 -12.76
C LYS A 38 -4.40 -2.31 -11.92
N GLU A 39 -4.35 -2.13 -10.63
CA GLU A 39 -5.16 -2.91 -9.69
C GLU A 39 -4.93 -4.41 -9.76
N GLU A 40 -3.72 -4.83 -10.14
CA GLU A 40 -3.40 -6.24 -10.16
C GLU A 40 -3.18 -6.74 -8.74
N TYR A 41 -2.47 -5.94 -7.93
CA TYR A 41 -2.20 -6.25 -6.54
C TYR A 41 -2.30 -5.00 -5.68
N HIS A 42 -2.62 -5.19 -4.43
CA HIS A 42 -2.59 -4.12 -3.43
C HIS A 42 -1.74 -4.63 -2.26
N ILE A 43 -0.88 -3.77 -1.76
CA ILE A 43 0.02 -4.13 -0.66
C ILE A 43 -0.28 -3.22 0.53
N GLU A 44 -0.81 -3.81 1.59
CA GLU A 44 -1.10 -3.06 2.82
C GLU A 44 0.14 -3.07 3.71
N VAL A 45 0.56 -1.91 4.18
CA VAL A 45 1.76 -1.76 5.00
C VAL A 45 1.36 -1.51 6.45
N ILE A 46 1.81 -2.38 7.33
CA ILE A 46 1.56 -2.24 8.77
C ILE A 46 2.90 -2.08 9.49
N VAL A 47 3.04 -1.00 10.24
CA VAL A 47 4.26 -0.71 10.99
C VAL A 47 3.99 -0.85 12.48
N ASP A 48 4.82 -1.63 13.15
CA ASP A 48 4.80 -1.73 14.60
C ASP A 48 6.14 -1.18 15.08
N ALA A 49 6.18 0.11 15.35
CA ALA A 49 7.43 0.79 15.72
C ALA A 49 7.99 0.28 17.05
N LYS A 50 7.14 -0.16 17.96
CA LYS A 50 7.59 -0.65 19.24
C LYS A 50 8.34 -1.96 19.06
N ALA A 51 7.82 -2.86 18.27
CA ALA A 51 8.47 -4.13 17.98
C ALA A 51 9.56 -4.00 16.91
N GLY A 52 9.61 -2.89 16.21
CA GLY A 52 10.57 -2.69 15.13
C GLY A 52 10.26 -3.51 13.90
N THR A 53 8.99 -3.82 13.66
CA THR A 53 8.61 -4.67 12.53
C THR A 53 7.74 -3.95 11.51
N VAL A 54 7.88 -4.35 10.26
CA VAL A 54 7.04 -3.90 9.17
C VAL A 54 6.47 -5.15 8.53
N THR A 55 5.16 -5.17 8.33
CA THR A 55 4.50 -6.29 7.69
C THR A 55 3.77 -5.78 6.44
N ALA A 56 3.90 -6.52 5.36
CA ALA A 56 3.19 -6.22 4.12
C ALA A 56 2.25 -7.38 3.84
N TYR A 57 0.97 -7.07 3.61
CA TYR A 57 -0.03 -8.07 3.25
C TYR A 57 -0.43 -7.84 1.80
N VAL A 58 -0.49 -8.91 1.02
CA VAL A 58 -0.78 -8.83 -0.40
C VAL A 58 -2.22 -9.24 -0.69
N TYR A 59 -2.92 -8.38 -1.42
CA TYR A 59 -4.29 -8.63 -1.85
C TYR A 59 -4.33 -8.52 -3.38
N GLY A 60 -5.38 -8.99 -4.00
CA GLY A 60 -5.53 -8.88 -5.44
C GLY A 60 -6.04 -7.50 -5.85
N ASP A 61 -7.17 -7.47 -6.55
CA ASP A 61 -7.72 -6.21 -7.04
C ASP A 61 -8.41 -5.41 -5.91
N ASP A 62 -9.06 -4.33 -6.27
CA ASP A 62 -9.69 -3.45 -5.30
C ASP A 62 -10.76 -4.17 -4.46
N ASP A 63 -11.52 -5.07 -5.07
CA ASP A 63 -12.54 -5.81 -4.35
C ASP A 63 -11.90 -6.79 -3.37
N ASP A 64 -10.79 -7.39 -3.76
CA ASP A 64 -10.07 -8.32 -2.89
C ASP A 64 -9.51 -7.56 -1.68
N LEU A 65 -9.02 -6.34 -1.90
CA LEU A 65 -8.51 -5.51 -0.81
C LEU A 65 -9.65 -5.19 0.16
N LYS A 66 -10.79 -4.78 -0.34
CA LYS A 66 -11.92 -4.43 0.51
C LYS A 66 -12.45 -5.62 1.29
N ASN A 67 -12.40 -6.80 0.70
CA ASN A 67 -12.90 -8.00 1.35
C ASN A 67 -11.85 -8.75 2.15
N GLY A 68 -10.64 -8.25 2.20
CA GLY A 68 -9.56 -8.89 2.93
C GLY A 68 -9.08 -10.19 2.31
N LYS A 69 -9.29 -10.34 1.02
CA LYS A 69 -8.91 -11.57 0.33
C LYS A 69 -7.44 -11.52 -0.09
N ARG A 70 -6.62 -12.28 0.59
CA ARG A 70 -5.18 -12.34 0.32
C ARG A 70 -4.88 -12.99 -1.02
N LYS A 71 -3.81 -12.55 -1.63
CA LYS A 71 -3.33 -13.12 -2.87
C LYS A 71 -1.85 -13.46 -2.74
N PRO A 72 -1.52 -14.74 -2.56
CA PRO A 72 -0.12 -15.15 -2.44
C PRO A 72 0.63 -14.90 -3.74
N ILE A 73 1.85 -14.43 -3.64
CA ILE A 73 2.69 -14.13 -4.81
C ILE A 73 4.04 -14.83 -4.72
N ASP A 74 4.63 -15.08 -5.87
CA ASP A 74 5.96 -15.65 -5.97
C ASP A 74 6.95 -14.48 -6.01
N SER A 75 7.39 -14.07 -4.84
CA SER A 75 8.34 -12.96 -4.71
C SER A 75 9.36 -13.31 -3.64
N LYS A 76 10.64 -13.05 -3.92
CA LYS A 76 11.70 -13.38 -2.99
C LYS A 76 11.77 -12.37 -1.85
N ASN A 77 11.42 -11.14 -2.11
CA ASN A 77 11.37 -10.10 -1.08
C ASN A 77 10.62 -8.90 -1.61
N ILE A 78 10.22 -8.04 -0.68
CA ILE A 78 9.56 -6.78 -0.98
C ILE A 78 10.38 -5.71 -0.28
N THR A 79 10.61 -4.58 -0.92
CA THR A 79 11.34 -3.47 -0.33
C THR A 79 10.38 -2.31 -0.09
N ILE A 80 10.41 -1.76 1.11
CA ILE A 80 9.61 -0.59 1.45
C ILE A 80 10.54 0.55 1.78
N SER A 81 10.33 1.70 1.14
CA SER A 81 11.08 2.91 1.43
C SER A 81 10.12 3.93 2.00
N PHE A 82 10.36 4.35 3.24
CA PHE A 82 9.55 5.35 3.90
C PHE A 82 10.10 6.74 3.58
N LYS A 83 9.22 7.67 3.25
CA LYS A 83 9.61 9.05 2.95
C LYS A 83 9.83 9.81 4.24
N THR A 84 10.86 9.45 4.94
CA THR A 84 11.29 10.12 6.16
C THR A 84 12.59 10.85 5.88
N ASN A 85 13.10 11.60 6.83
CA ASN A 85 14.36 12.32 6.67
C ASN A 85 15.29 11.94 7.83
N PRO A 86 16.26 11.06 7.58
CA PRO A 86 16.59 10.45 6.29
C PRO A 86 15.62 9.34 5.89
N VAL A 87 15.66 8.96 4.62
CA VAL A 87 14.81 7.89 4.10
C VAL A 87 15.20 6.58 4.78
N VAL A 88 14.18 5.79 5.16
CA VAL A 88 14.38 4.49 5.77
C VAL A 88 13.91 3.43 4.79
N THR A 89 14.78 2.48 4.45
CA THR A 89 14.47 1.40 3.54
C THR A 89 14.53 0.07 4.27
N VAL A 90 13.50 -0.74 4.13
CA VAL A 90 13.40 -2.04 4.82
C VAL A 90 13.14 -3.13 3.80
N LYS A 91 13.89 -4.21 3.91
CA LYS A 91 13.70 -5.36 3.04
C LYS A 91 12.85 -6.38 3.82
N LEU A 92 11.75 -6.80 3.23
CA LEU A 92 10.85 -7.75 3.86
C LEU A 92 11.00 -9.11 3.19
N GLU A 93 11.03 -10.16 4.01
CA GLU A 93 11.14 -11.53 3.52
C GLU A 93 9.79 -12.24 3.60
N PRO A 94 9.55 -13.25 2.77
CA PRO A 94 8.30 -13.97 2.81
C PRO A 94 8.07 -14.62 4.17
N ALA A 95 6.85 -14.50 4.67
CA ALA A 95 6.44 -15.16 5.89
C ALA A 95 5.08 -15.81 5.59
N PRO A 96 5.09 -16.92 4.81
CA PRO A 96 3.85 -17.49 4.29
C PRO A 96 2.84 -17.82 5.35
N GLU A 97 1.58 -17.54 5.04
CA GLU A 97 0.49 -17.89 5.91
C GLU A 97 0.15 -19.37 5.67
N LYS A 98 -0.59 -19.95 6.61
CA LYS A 98 -0.94 -21.35 6.56
C LYS A 98 -1.55 -21.80 5.25
N ASP A 99 -2.39 -20.99 4.66
CA ASP A 99 -3.08 -21.34 3.42
C ASP A 99 -2.34 -20.95 2.16
N ASP A 100 -1.17 -20.38 2.28
CA ASP A 100 -0.41 -19.98 1.09
C ASP A 100 0.20 -21.20 0.40
N PRO A 101 0.14 -21.25 -0.93
CA PRO A 101 0.75 -22.36 -1.68
C PRO A 101 2.26 -22.37 -1.49
N THR A 102 2.87 -23.54 -1.62
CA THR A 102 4.33 -23.69 -1.54
C THR A 102 5.00 -22.76 -2.56
N GLY A 103 5.97 -22.02 -2.11
CA GLY A 103 6.71 -21.10 -3.00
C GLY A 103 6.05 -19.73 -3.17
N LYS A 104 4.92 -19.50 -2.51
CA LYS A 104 4.24 -18.21 -2.58
C LYS A 104 3.93 -17.69 -1.18
N SER A 105 3.79 -16.39 -1.06
CA SER A 105 3.47 -15.79 0.22
C SER A 105 2.53 -14.61 0.04
N SER A 106 1.55 -14.48 0.93
CA SER A 106 0.67 -13.32 0.97
C SER A 106 1.07 -12.37 2.10
N LYS A 107 2.17 -12.66 2.79
CA LYS A 107 2.63 -11.86 3.90
C LYS A 107 4.15 -11.78 3.88
N PHE A 108 4.69 -10.59 4.07
CA PHE A 108 6.13 -10.36 4.09
C PHE A 108 6.46 -9.54 5.34
N VAL A 109 7.57 -9.85 6.00
CA VAL A 109 7.95 -9.21 7.26
C VAL A 109 9.41 -8.76 7.22
N GLY A 110 9.66 -7.58 7.75
CA GLY A 110 11.02 -7.06 7.88
C GLY A 110 11.18 -6.35 9.22
N LYS A 111 12.41 -6.04 9.58
CA LYS A 111 12.72 -5.36 10.83
C LYS A 111 13.63 -4.18 10.61
N SER A 112 13.47 -3.16 11.40
CA SER A 112 14.35 -1.99 11.38
C SER A 112 14.23 -1.25 12.71
N ASP A 113 15.35 -0.70 13.17
CA ASP A 113 15.36 0.09 14.40
C ASP A 113 14.99 1.54 14.12
N SER A 114 14.87 1.91 12.85
CA SER A 114 14.67 3.29 12.43
C SER A 114 13.26 3.58 11.89
N LEU A 115 12.30 2.74 12.21
CA LEU A 115 10.94 2.91 11.69
C LEU A 115 10.29 4.20 12.18
N PRO A 116 9.46 4.83 11.35
CA PRO A 116 8.76 6.04 11.76
C PRO A 116 7.84 5.72 12.95
N LYS A 117 7.94 6.52 13.99
CA LYS A 117 7.17 6.33 15.22
C LYS A 117 5.99 7.26 15.32
N GLU A 118 6.02 8.35 14.60
CA GLU A 118 4.97 9.35 14.63
C GLU A 118 4.64 9.85 13.25
N GLY A 119 3.52 10.47 13.11
CA GLY A 119 3.10 11.06 11.84
C GLY A 119 2.46 10.03 10.92
N LYS A 120 2.08 10.50 9.76
CA LYS A 120 1.43 9.64 8.78
C LYS A 120 2.46 8.92 7.92
N LEU A 121 2.23 7.64 7.70
CA LEU A 121 3.13 6.85 6.88
C LEU A 121 3.00 7.20 5.41
N MET A 122 4.13 7.31 4.74
CA MET A 122 4.17 7.59 3.33
C MET A 122 5.42 6.95 2.74
N GLY A 123 5.32 6.36 1.60
CA GLY A 123 6.49 5.71 0.99
C GLY A 123 6.16 4.95 -0.28
N THR A 124 7.06 4.05 -0.62
CA THR A 124 6.98 3.26 -1.85
C THR A 124 7.22 1.79 -1.53
N VAL A 125 6.44 0.92 -2.16
CA VAL A 125 6.61 -0.53 -2.04
C VAL A 125 7.04 -1.06 -3.40
N SER A 126 8.14 -1.80 -3.44
CA SER A 126 8.67 -2.37 -4.69
C SER A 126 8.95 -3.86 -4.54
N GLY A 127 8.80 -4.61 -5.59
CA GLY A 127 9.10 -6.03 -5.59
C GLY A 127 8.89 -6.64 -6.97
N LYS A 128 9.12 -7.94 -7.06
CA LYS A 128 8.88 -8.65 -8.32
C LYS A 128 7.94 -9.81 -8.03
N VAL A 129 7.00 -10.02 -8.93
CA VAL A 129 6.15 -11.21 -8.89
C VAL A 129 6.61 -12.07 -10.06
N GLY A 130 7.23 -13.20 -9.77
CA GLY A 130 7.94 -13.95 -10.76
C GLY A 130 9.07 -13.07 -11.29
N ASN A 131 9.04 -12.74 -12.57
CA ASN A 131 10.05 -11.89 -13.18
C ASN A 131 9.55 -10.48 -13.46
N LYS A 132 8.31 -10.19 -13.13
CA LYS A 132 7.72 -8.87 -13.42
C LYS A 132 7.91 -7.91 -12.25
N PRO A 133 8.57 -6.76 -12.46
CA PRO A 133 8.76 -5.79 -11.40
C PRO A 133 7.52 -4.92 -11.21
N TYR A 134 7.28 -4.54 -9.96
CA TYR A 134 6.18 -3.67 -9.59
C TYR A 134 6.67 -2.62 -8.60
N THR A 135 6.05 -1.47 -8.62
CA THR A 135 6.28 -0.45 -7.62
C THR A 135 4.99 0.35 -7.44
N GLY A 136 4.74 0.81 -6.27
CA GLY A 136 3.57 1.64 -5.98
C GLY A 136 3.79 2.47 -4.73
N ASP A 137 3.11 3.59 -4.64
CA ASP A 137 3.23 4.48 -3.50
C ASP A 137 2.10 4.24 -2.52
N PHE A 138 2.37 4.45 -1.25
CA PHE A 138 1.34 4.42 -0.23
C PHE A 138 1.38 5.72 0.56
N LYS A 139 0.23 6.11 1.05
CA LYS A 139 0.11 7.33 1.81
C LYS A 139 -1.06 7.19 2.79
N GLU A 140 -0.78 7.46 4.06
CA GLU A 140 -1.78 7.41 5.10
C GLU A 140 -2.58 8.72 5.19
#